data_ecfacb3a10ec6bdee20976348cf28288
#
_entry.id   ecfacb3a10ec6bdee20976348cf28288
#
_cell.length_a   1.000
_cell.length_b   1.000
_cell.length_c   1.000
_cell.angle_alpha   90.00
_cell.angle_beta   90.00
_cell.angle_gamma   90.00
#
_symmetry.space_group_name_H-M   'P 1'
#
loop_
_entity.id
_entity.type
_entity.pdbx_description
1 polymer ?
#
loop_
_entity_poly.entity_id
_entity_poly.type
_entity_poly.pdbx_seq_one_letter_code
_entity_poly.pdbx_strand_id
1 'polypeptide(L)'
;MRLFGDPENPRLVTIRTRIDHTDGMLAWADKRLEALAALNLCGFIFKSRSPSSGMAAVKVYGEDGMAVEKGVGIFAGAFMKRFPLLPVEEDGRLNDPLLRENFIERIFVYRRWRELEKRDRDRLAVRPLKQFSPFPRSGKGRNHAKA
;
A
#
# COMPACT_ATOMS: atom_id res chain seq x y z
N MET A 1 -17.79 -14.63 -12.21
CA MET A 1 -16.34 -14.87 -12.28
C MET A 1 -15.89 -15.63 -11.05
N ARG A 2 -14.77 -16.35 -11.13
CA ARG A 2 -14.14 -17.05 -10.02
C ARG A 2 -12.61 -17.03 -10.17
N LEU A 3 -11.88 -17.24 -9.07
CA LEU A 3 -10.45 -17.53 -9.13
C LEU A 3 -10.23 -19.00 -9.50
N PHE A 4 -9.20 -19.26 -10.31
CA PHE A 4 -8.88 -20.56 -10.85
C PHE A 4 -7.37 -20.79 -10.92
N GLY A 5 -6.93 -22.01 -10.68
CA GLY A 5 -5.54 -22.44 -10.79
C GLY A 5 -4.79 -22.40 -9.47
N ASP A 6 -3.56 -21.89 -9.46
CA ASP A 6 -2.71 -21.83 -8.29
C ASP A 6 -3.22 -20.76 -7.29
N PRO A 7 -3.41 -21.10 -6.00
CA PRO A 7 -3.80 -20.12 -4.97
C PRO A 7 -2.81 -18.96 -4.78
N GLU A 8 -1.52 -19.17 -5.06
CA GLU A 8 -0.50 -18.13 -4.96
C GLU A 8 -0.51 -17.18 -6.16
N ASN A 9 -0.97 -17.66 -7.33
CA ASN A 9 -1.08 -16.87 -8.54
C ASN A 9 -2.36 -17.22 -9.31
N PRO A 10 -3.55 -16.92 -8.74
CA PRO A 10 -4.80 -17.31 -9.32
C PRO A 10 -5.18 -16.48 -10.54
N ARG A 11 -5.87 -17.10 -11.50
CA ARG A 11 -6.46 -16.43 -12.65
C ARG A 11 -7.92 -16.08 -12.39
N LEU A 12 -8.38 -14.96 -12.92
CA LEU A 12 -9.78 -14.54 -12.85
C LEU A 12 -10.50 -14.99 -14.11
N VAL A 13 -11.33 -16.01 -14.00
CA VAL A 13 -12.02 -16.60 -15.16
C VAL A 13 -13.53 -16.52 -15.03
N THR A 14 -14.22 -16.49 -16.19
CA THR A 14 -15.67 -16.66 -16.23
C THR A 14 -16.05 -18.12 -15.91
N ILE A 15 -17.21 -18.31 -15.26
CA ILE A 15 -17.62 -19.65 -14.79
C ILE A 15 -18.01 -20.55 -15.98
N ARG A 16 -18.74 -20.03 -16.94
CA ARG A 16 -19.26 -20.83 -18.07
C ARG A 16 -18.29 -20.96 -19.23
N THR A 17 -17.73 -19.82 -19.67
CA THR A 17 -16.90 -19.75 -20.89
C THR A 17 -15.42 -19.94 -20.63
N ARG A 18 -15.00 -19.94 -19.37
CA ARG A 18 -13.61 -20.05 -18.96
C ARG A 18 -12.67 -18.97 -19.56
N ILE A 19 -13.24 -17.87 -20.02
CA ILE A 19 -12.45 -16.75 -20.54
C ILE A 19 -11.66 -16.15 -19.39
N ASP A 20 -10.36 -15.97 -19.60
CA ASP A 20 -9.44 -15.35 -18.65
C ASP A 20 -9.53 -13.82 -18.73
N HIS A 21 -9.77 -13.18 -17.61
CA HIS A 21 -9.85 -11.73 -17.45
C HIS A 21 -8.76 -11.16 -16.54
N THR A 22 -7.75 -11.96 -16.21
CA THR A 22 -6.70 -11.57 -15.26
C THR A 22 -5.96 -10.31 -15.70
N ASP A 23 -5.45 -10.30 -16.93
CA ASP A 23 -4.69 -9.17 -17.46
C ASP A 23 -5.54 -7.91 -17.57
N GLY A 24 -6.79 -8.04 -18.02
CA GLY A 24 -7.73 -6.93 -18.06
C GLY A 24 -8.03 -6.34 -16.68
N MET A 25 -8.18 -7.21 -15.67
CA MET A 25 -8.40 -6.79 -14.28
C MET A 25 -7.14 -6.13 -13.70
N LEU A 26 -5.94 -6.64 -13.96
CA LEU A 26 -4.69 -6.04 -13.51
C LEU A 26 -4.48 -4.66 -14.16
N ALA A 27 -4.69 -4.52 -15.46
CA ALA A 27 -4.57 -3.24 -16.15
C ALA A 27 -5.59 -2.20 -15.63
N TRP A 28 -6.81 -2.63 -15.30
CA TRP A 28 -7.81 -1.78 -14.67
C TRP A 28 -7.39 -1.41 -13.24
N ALA A 29 -6.87 -2.39 -12.48
CA ALA A 29 -6.40 -2.18 -11.11
C ALA A 29 -5.30 -1.13 -11.06
N ASP A 30 -4.30 -1.19 -11.95
CA ASP A 30 -3.20 -0.22 -11.99
C ASP A 30 -3.70 1.21 -12.15
N LYS A 31 -4.58 1.45 -13.13
CA LYS A 31 -5.20 2.77 -13.33
C LYS A 31 -6.01 3.23 -12.11
N ARG A 32 -6.75 2.29 -11.50
CA ARG A 32 -7.56 2.60 -10.31
C ARG A 32 -6.70 2.91 -9.09
N LEU A 33 -5.58 2.18 -8.92
CA LEU A 33 -4.63 2.40 -7.81
C LEU A 33 -3.95 3.76 -7.90
N GLU A 34 -3.62 4.24 -9.09
CA GLU A 34 -3.11 5.61 -9.29
C GLU A 34 -4.12 6.66 -8.83
N ALA A 35 -5.38 6.52 -9.26
CA ALA A 35 -6.44 7.44 -8.85
C ALA A 35 -6.67 7.40 -7.32
N LEU A 36 -6.62 6.21 -6.71
CA LEU A 36 -6.77 6.04 -5.26
C LEU A 36 -5.58 6.61 -4.47
N ALA A 37 -4.37 6.55 -5.01
CA ALA A 37 -3.18 7.15 -4.39
C ALA A 37 -3.33 8.67 -4.24
N ALA A 38 -3.98 9.33 -5.19
CA ALA A 38 -4.24 10.77 -5.14
C ALA A 38 -5.27 11.18 -4.07
N LEU A 39 -6.13 10.25 -3.61
CA LEU A 39 -7.19 10.54 -2.62
C LEU A 39 -6.71 10.60 -1.17
N ASN A 40 -5.44 10.31 -0.91
CA ASN A 40 -4.89 10.42 0.45
C ASN A 40 -5.59 9.52 1.48
N LEU A 41 -5.94 8.30 1.09
CA LEU A 41 -6.72 7.35 1.89
C LEU A 41 -6.07 7.09 3.25
N CYS A 42 -6.90 6.90 4.27
CA CYS A 42 -6.47 6.48 5.61
C CYS A 42 -6.97 5.07 5.99
N GLY A 43 -7.81 4.47 5.17
CA GLY A 43 -8.29 3.10 5.30
C GLY A 43 -9.04 2.66 4.06
N PHE A 44 -9.23 1.35 3.89
CA PHE A 44 -10.00 0.79 2.79
C PHE A 44 -10.78 -0.45 3.25
N ILE A 45 -12.02 -0.59 2.76
CA ILE A 45 -12.88 -1.73 3.09
C ILE A 45 -13.08 -2.55 1.82
N PHE A 46 -12.73 -3.82 1.90
CA PHE A 46 -12.90 -4.78 0.82
C PHE A 46 -14.22 -5.52 0.93
N LYS A 47 -14.70 -6.05 -0.21
CA LYS A 47 -15.84 -6.97 -0.25
C LYS A 47 -15.38 -8.38 0.07
N SER A 48 -15.90 -8.95 1.16
CA SER A 48 -15.56 -10.32 1.60
C SER A 48 -15.77 -11.35 0.50
N ARG A 49 -14.82 -12.28 0.38
CA ARG A 49 -14.87 -13.46 -0.52
C ARG A 49 -15.07 -13.14 -2.00
N SER A 50 -14.88 -11.91 -2.41
CA SER A 50 -14.98 -11.53 -3.83
C SER A 50 -13.73 -11.98 -4.59
N PRO A 51 -13.88 -12.60 -5.79
CA PRO A 51 -12.72 -13.01 -6.61
C PRO A 51 -11.89 -11.82 -7.12
N SER A 52 -12.45 -10.62 -7.13
CA SER A 52 -11.72 -9.41 -7.49
C SER A 52 -11.21 -8.66 -6.24
N SER A 53 -12.03 -8.54 -5.20
CA SER A 53 -11.76 -7.62 -4.09
C SER A 53 -11.80 -8.26 -2.69
N GLY A 54 -11.85 -9.59 -2.55
CA GLY A 54 -11.70 -10.25 -1.24
C GLY A 54 -10.24 -10.23 -0.80
N MET A 55 -9.96 -9.75 0.42
CA MET A 55 -8.57 -9.65 0.88
C MET A 55 -8.02 -10.98 1.41
N ALA A 56 -8.88 -11.93 1.77
CA ALA A 56 -8.49 -13.24 2.28
C ALA A 56 -9.59 -14.29 2.05
N ALA A 57 -9.22 -15.57 2.19
CA ALA A 57 -10.14 -16.72 2.15
C ALA A 57 -11.06 -16.75 0.91
N VAL A 58 -10.58 -16.22 -0.22
CA VAL A 58 -11.30 -16.31 -1.50
C VAL A 58 -11.14 -17.71 -2.07
N LYS A 59 -12.23 -18.30 -2.54
CA LYS A 59 -12.20 -19.62 -3.16
C LYS A 59 -11.43 -19.61 -4.47
N VAL A 60 -10.40 -20.45 -4.56
CA VAL A 60 -9.67 -20.74 -5.80
C VAL A 60 -10.01 -22.17 -6.22
N TYR A 61 -10.45 -22.34 -7.45
CA TYR A 61 -10.90 -23.63 -8.01
C TYR A 61 -9.78 -24.28 -8.80
N GLY A 62 -9.51 -25.56 -8.52
CA GLY A 62 -8.63 -26.39 -9.30
C GLY A 62 -9.30 -26.96 -10.57
N GLU A 63 -8.52 -27.69 -11.38
CA GLU A 63 -9.03 -28.37 -12.57
C GLU A 63 -10.01 -29.49 -12.23
N ASP A 64 -9.84 -30.11 -11.07
CA ASP A 64 -10.74 -31.10 -10.49
C ASP A 64 -12.10 -30.52 -10.04
N GLY A 65 -12.27 -29.20 -10.11
CA GLY A 65 -13.46 -28.50 -9.65
C GLY A 65 -13.52 -28.29 -8.13
N MET A 66 -12.56 -28.78 -7.38
CA MET A 66 -12.45 -28.55 -5.94
C MET A 66 -11.98 -27.12 -5.68
N ALA A 67 -12.40 -26.57 -4.55
CA ALA A 67 -12.02 -25.21 -4.16
C ALA A 67 -11.24 -25.20 -2.85
N VAL A 68 -10.19 -24.40 -2.79
CA VAL A 68 -9.47 -24.07 -1.55
C VAL A 68 -9.74 -22.61 -1.18
N GLU A 69 -9.99 -22.32 0.09
CA GLU A 69 -10.23 -20.98 0.60
C GLU A 69 -8.92 -20.30 1.04
N LYS A 70 -7.98 -20.11 0.10
CA LYS A 70 -6.66 -19.53 0.38
C LYS A 70 -6.33 -18.33 -0.52
N GLY A 71 -7.17 -18.03 -1.50
CA GLY A 71 -6.90 -16.98 -2.47
C GLY A 71 -7.12 -15.57 -1.93
N VAL A 72 -6.55 -14.64 -2.68
CA VAL A 72 -6.76 -13.18 -2.57
C VAL A 72 -7.33 -12.71 -3.90
N GLY A 73 -8.32 -11.81 -3.85
CA GLY A 73 -8.89 -11.22 -5.05
C GLY A 73 -7.85 -10.40 -5.82
N ILE A 74 -7.91 -10.42 -7.15
CA ILE A 74 -6.87 -9.83 -8.02
C ILE A 74 -6.62 -8.34 -7.69
N PHE A 75 -7.68 -7.54 -7.57
CA PHE A 75 -7.57 -6.13 -7.19
C PHE A 75 -7.10 -5.96 -5.74
N ALA A 76 -7.61 -6.78 -4.81
CA ALA A 76 -7.22 -6.70 -3.40
C ALA A 76 -5.73 -6.97 -3.21
N GLY A 77 -5.18 -7.99 -3.89
CA GLY A 77 -3.75 -8.29 -3.88
C GLY A 77 -2.90 -7.13 -4.41
N ALA A 78 -3.28 -6.57 -5.56
CA ALA A 78 -2.60 -5.40 -6.13
C ALA A 78 -2.68 -4.17 -5.20
N PHE A 79 -3.84 -3.93 -4.60
CA PHE A 79 -4.06 -2.84 -3.65
C PHE A 79 -3.17 -2.97 -2.40
N MET A 80 -3.19 -4.12 -1.74
CA MET A 80 -2.40 -4.36 -0.52
C MET A 80 -0.88 -4.29 -0.80
N LYS A 81 -0.45 -4.75 -1.97
CA LYS A 81 0.94 -4.60 -2.42
C LYS A 81 1.31 -3.13 -2.65
N ARG A 82 0.40 -2.32 -3.19
CA ARG A 82 0.64 -0.88 -3.47
C ARG A 82 0.60 -0.03 -2.21
N PHE A 83 -0.23 -0.40 -1.23
CA PHE A 83 -0.45 0.33 0.02
C PHE A 83 -0.22 -0.57 1.26
N PRO A 84 1.01 -1.06 1.50
CA PRO A 84 1.28 -2.09 2.51
C PRO A 84 1.02 -1.66 3.95
N LEU A 85 1.03 -0.35 4.23
CA LEU A 85 0.80 0.20 5.57
C LEU A 85 -0.63 0.72 5.78
N LEU A 86 -1.43 0.80 4.71
CA LEU A 86 -2.78 1.31 4.80
C LEU A 86 -3.67 0.32 5.58
N PRO A 87 -4.41 0.75 6.62
CA PRO A 87 -5.38 -0.09 7.28
C PRO A 87 -6.43 -0.61 6.31
N VAL A 88 -6.59 -1.92 6.25
CA VAL A 88 -7.61 -2.58 5.44
C VAL A 88 -8.41 -3.56 6.27
N GLU A 89 -9.68 -3.78 5.89
CA GLU A 89 -10.56 -4.77 6.51
C GLU A 89 -11.63 -5.22 5.49
N GLU A 90 -12.34 -6.29 5.78
CA GLU A 90 -13.47 -6.76 4.98
C GLU A 90 -14.81 -6.36 5.58
N ASP A 91 -15.78 -6.04 4.72
CA ASP A 91 -17.13 -5.64 5.13
C ASP A 91 -17.81 -6.66 6.04
N GLY A 92 -17.66 -7.97 5.75
CA GLY A 92 -18.23 -9.04 6.56
C GLY A 92 -17.63 -9.11 7.98
N ARG A 93 -16.34 -8.83 8.13
CA ARG A 93 -15.63 -8.85 9.42
C ARG A 93 -15.96 -7.64 10.29
N LEU A 94 -16.32 -6.51 9.68
CA LEU A 94 -16.74 -5.30 10.40
C LEU A 94 -18.12 -5.42 11.10
N ASN A 95 -18.83 -6.53 10.92
CA ASN A 95 -20.00 -6.86 11.73
C ASN A 95 -19.62 -7.22 13.18
N ASP A 96 -18.39 -7.68 13.43
CA ASP A 96 -17.84 -7.87 14.76
C ASP A 96 -17.49 -6.50 15.36
N PRO A 97 -18.05 -6.11 16.53
CA PRO A 97 -17.78 -4.82 17.14
C PRO A 97 -16.32 -4.58 17.49
N LEU A 98 -15.60 -5.62 17.97
CA LEU A 98 -14.21 -5.49 18.38
C LEU A 98 -13.30 -5.26 17.16
N LEU A 99 -13.54 -5.99 16.06
CA LEU A 99 -12.79 -5.80 14.82
C LEU A 99 -13.07 -4.43 14.20
N ARG A 100 -14.30 -3.98 14.27
CA ARG A 100 -14.69 -2.65 13.77
C ARG A 100 -14.00 -1.53 14.55
N GLU A 101 -14.03 -1.57 15.90
CA GLU A 101 -13.34 -0.59 16.75
C GLU A 101 -11.83 -0.58 16.47
N ASN A 102 -11.19 -1.76 16.43
CA ASN A 102 -9.77 -1.87 16.09
C ASN A 102 -9.45 -1.26 14.71
N PHE A 103 -10.29 -1.51 13.70
CA PHE A 103 -10.10 -0.93 12.38
C PHE A 103 -10.19 0.60 12.40
N ILE A 104 -11.17 1.16 13.13
CA ILE A 104 -11.34 2.61 13.30
C ILE A 104 -10.11 3.21 13.98
N GLU A 105 -9.63 2.61 15.07
CA GLU A 105 -8.42 3.07 15.76
C GLU A 105 -7.20 3.08 14.83
N ARG A 106 -7.00 2.01 14.04
CA ARG A 106 -5.91 1.92 13.05
C ARG A 106 -5.96 3.05 12.02
N ILE A 107 -7.16 3.44 11.56
CA ILE A 107 -7.34 4.56 10.63
C ILE A 107 -6.84 5.88 11.26
N PHE A 108 -7.21 6.16 12.52
CA PHE A 108 -6.79 7.38 13.21
C PHE A 108 -5.29 7.39 13.48
N VAL A 109 -4.71 6.26 13.92
CA VAL A 109 -3.27 6.12 14.14
C VAL A 109 -2.51 6.33 12.82
N TYR A 110 -2.94 5.70 11.74
CA TYR A 110 -2.32 5.83 10.44
C TYR A 110 -2.36 7.28 9.92
N ARG A 111 -3.49 7.97 10.09
CA ARG A 111 -3.62 9.38 9.73
C ARG A 111 -2.64 10.27 10.51
N ARG A 112 -2.55 10.09 11.84
CA ARG A 112 -1.60 10.83 12.68
C ARG A 112 -0.16 10.59 12.26
N TRP A 113 0.20 9.33 12.01
CA TRP A 113 1.54 8.98 11.55
C TRP A 113 1.90 9.69 10.24
N ARG A 114 1.00 9.71 9.26
CA ARG A 114 1.21 10.43 7.99
C ARG A 114 1.35 11.94 8.17
N GLU A 115 0.60 12.53 9.07
CA GLU A 115 0.71 13.97 9.39
C GLU A 115 2.07 14.29 10.00
N LEU A 116 2.61 13.43 10.87
CA LEU A 116 3.95 13.56 11.45
C LEU A 116 5.04 13.42 10.38
N GLU A 117 4.96 12.40 9.54
CA GLU A 117 5.91 12.23 8.42
C GLU A 117 5.94 13.44 7.48
N LYS A 118 4.78 14.03 7.20
CA LYS A 118 4.70 15.23 6.38
C LYS A 118 5.39 16.41 7.05
N ARG A 119 5.14 16.64 8.34
CA ARG A 119 5.79 17.72 9.13
C ARG A 119 7.30 17.56 9.17
N ASP A 120 7.79 16.35 9.34
CA ASP A 120 9.24 16.08 9.41
C ASP A 120 9.90 16.29 8.04
N ARG A 121 9.26 15.86 6.95
CA ARG A 121 9.73 16.15 5.58
C ARG A 121 9.77 17.65 5.31
N ASP A 122 8.73 18.40 5.69
CA ASP A 122 8.65 19.85 5.51
C ASP A 122 9.75 20.55 6.32
N ARG A 123 10.02 20.12 7.55
CA ARG A 123 11.12 20.62 8.39
C ARG A 123 12.51 20.38 7.80
N LEU A 124 12.72 19.21 7.20
CA LEU A 124 13.99 18.85 6.55
C LEU A 124 14.17 19.62 5.24
N ALA A 125 13.10 19.85 4.48
CA ALA A 125 13.13 20.62 3.24
C ALA A 125 13.42 22.11 3.47
N VAL A 126 13.03 22.66 4.63
CA VAL A 126 13.23 24.08 4.99
C VAL A 126 14.59 24.36 5.62
N ARG A 127 15.39 23.34 5.97
CA ARG A 127 16.77 23.52 6.41
C ARG A 127 17.70 23.58 5.19
N PRO A 128 18.12 24.80 4.74
CA PRO A 128 19.26 24.89 3.85
C PRO A 128 20.45 24.30 4.62
N LEU A 129 21.18 23.39 4.00
CA LEU A 129 22.46 22.93 4.48
C LEU A 129 23.32 24.18 4.69
N LYS A 130 23.46 24.66 5.95
CA LYS A 130 24.51 25.62 6.27
C LYS A 130 25.79 24.93 5.87
N GLN A 131 26.42 25.46 4.82
CA GLN A 131 27.74 25.05 4.42
C GLN A 131 28.62 25.12 5.66
N PHE A 132 28.96 23.97 6.20
CA PHE A 132 30.03 23.82 7.17
C PHE A 132 31.30 24.15 6.40
N SER A 133 31.80 25.36 6.58
CA SER A 133 33.16 25.70 6.16
C SER A 133 34.13 25.06 7.16
N PRO A 134 34.88 24.02 6.77
CA PRO A 134 35.60 23.24 7.76
C PRO A 134 36.97 23.77 8.18
N PHE A 135 37.39 24.97 7.77
CA PHE A 135 38.69 25.48 8.20
C PHE A 135 38.74 27.00 8.33
N PRO A 136 39.18 27.57 9.46
CA PRO A 136 39.64 28.94 9.52
C PRO A 136 40.92 29.06 8.67
N ARG A 137 40.93 29.99 7.73
CA ARG A 137 42.14 30.31 6.95
C ARG A 137 43.19 30.82 7.95
N SER A 138 44.29 30.10 8.06
CA SER A 138 45.48 30.47 8.81
C SER A 138 45.95 31.88 8.44
N GLY A 139 46.05 32.76 9.43
CA GLY A 139 46.50 34.12 9.28
C GLY A 139 47.95 34.20 8.76
N LYS A 140 48.14 35.09 7.80
CA LYS A 140 49.46 35.48 7.30
C LYS A 140 50.35 36.00 8.45
N GLY A 141 51.50 35.33 8.63
CA GLY A 141 52.55 35.81 9.52
C GLY A 141 53.06 37.20 9.08
N ARG A 142 53.14 38.08 10.04
CA ARG A 142 53.81 39.38 9.87
C ARG A 142 55.30 39.16 9.90
N ASN A 143 55.97 39.43 8.79
CA ASN A 143 57.41 39.59 8.76
C ASN A 143 57.76 40.94 9.43
N HIS A 144 58.44 40.89 10.56
CA HIS A 144 59.21 42.01 11.08
C HIS A 144 60.59 41.94 10.48
N ALA A 145 60.90 42.84 9.53
CA ALA A 145 62.25 43.22 9.20
C ALA A 145 62.74 44.24 10.23
N LYS A 146 63.85 43.99 10.88
CA LYS A 146 64.66 44.97 11.56
C LYS A 146 65.90 45.25 10.72
N ALA A 147 66.17 46.54 10.61
CA ALA A 147 67.34 47.17 10.08
C ALA A 147 68.61 46.72 10.75
#